data_07e965e520027ecf9bfbf1d9cc2771e9
#
_entry.id   07e965e520027ecf9bfbf1d9cc2771e9
#
_cell.length_a   1.000
_cell.length_b   1.000
_cell.length_c   1.000
_cell.angle_alpha   90.00
_cell.angle_beta   90.00
_cell.angle_gamma   90.00
#
_symmetry.space_group_name_H-M   'P 1'
#
loop_
_entity.id
_entity.type
_entity.pdbx_description
1 polymer ?
#
loop_
_entity_poly.entity_id
_entity_poly.type
_entity_poly.pdbx_seq_one_letter_code
_entity_poly.pdbx_strand_id
1 'polypeptide(L)'
;RDDFGIRGIALSWTLRNTGTEEVEKVAREWAVESRESRTVEGVHPFSPALLGAPSGSIIAIRAQTTDWRKDAEPVFSRVIQAEIVSIEAHAELIRARMEDLLSRLSEIARLEENVLIETLKLEAMDPDKAAEESSKRKAEETAEKQEDLAKQLGSMGKEGMENLRQAMKNPVFEEQTLKEWSETMQAMEELSEGKMQEASQQLSQASSSSSQSERNENLSEAENTEREILEEIQSLQGEINERLDDLEATTLAQRLRRIKRTEDDLGESLAKNL
;
A
#
# COMPACT_ATOMS: atom_id res chain seq x y z
N ARG A 1 -27.69 8.39 8.29
CA ARG A 1 -29.08 8.22 7.81
C ARG A 1 -30.01 8.68 8.94
N ASP A 2 -30.93 9.57 8.64
CA ASP A 2 -31.86 10.13 9.60
C ASP A 2 -33.30 9.91 9.14
N ASP A 3 -34.20 9.59 10.07
CA ASP A 3 -35.62 9.35 9.78
C ASP A 3 -36.41 10.65 9.62
N PHE A 4 -35.91 11.78 10.15
CA PHE A 4 -36.51 13.10 10.09
C PHE A 4 -35.98 13.98 8.95
N GLY A 5 -35.02 13.47 8.18
CA GLY A 5 -34.33 14.20 7.13
C GLY A 5 -33.23 15.12 7.65
N ILE A 6 -32.19 15.28 6.86
CA ILE A 6 -31.01 16.08 7.19
C ILE A 6 -31.27 17.52 6.79
N ARG A 7 -31.12 18.46 7.74
CA ARG A 7 -31.22 19.92 7.51
C ARG A 7 -29.88 20.51 7.05
N GLY A 8 -28.78 20.01 7.62
CA GLY A 8 -27.46 20.52 7.29
C GLY A 8 -26.36 19.61 7.82
N ILE A 9 -25.23 19.70 7.16
CA ILE A 9 -23.97 19.06 7.59
C ILE A 9 -22.92 20.15 7.70
N ALA A 10 -22.08 20.09 8.72
CA ALA A 10 -20.89 20.91 8.81
C ALA A 10 -19.67 20.05 9.10
N LEU A 11 -18.53 20.47 8.57
CA LEU A 11 -17.22 19.92 8.87
C LEU A 11 -16.47 20.97 9.69
N SER A 12 -16.04 20.61 10.88
CA SER A 12 -15.21 21.46 11.73
C SER A 12 -13.85 20.81 12.00
N TRP A 13 -12.88 21.62 12.29
CA TRP A 13 -11.54 21.18 12.62
C TRP A 13 -10.90 22.07 13.69
N THR A 14 -10.03 21.47 14.48
CA THR A 14 -9.13 22.17 15.41
C THR A 14 -7.70 21.88 15.01
N LEU A 15 -6.83 22.89 15.13
CA LEU A 15 -5.40 22.75 14.95
C LEU A 15 -4.76 22.82 16.34
N ARG A 16 -4.12 21.71 16.74
CA ARG A 16 -3.32 21.65 17.95
C ARG A 16 -1.86 21.76 17.56
N ASN A 17 -1.21 22.82 18.01
CA ASN A 17 0.23 23.01 17.90
C ASN A 17 0.83 23.08 19.30
N THR A 18 2.10 22.73 19.49
CA THR A 18 2.81 22.84 20.76
C THR A 18 2.76 24.29 21.26
N GLY A 19 1.91 24.57 22.26
CA GLY A 19 1.85 25.85 22.95
C GLY A 19 0.79 26.86 22.53
N THR A 20 -0.13 26.52 21.63
CA THR A 20 -1.25 27.39 21.25
C THR A 20 -2.61 26.82 21.68
N GLU A 21 -3.55 27.72 22.07
CA GLU A 21 -4.95 27.33 22.34
C GLU A 21 -5.61 26.72 21.08
N GLU A 22 -6.35 25.65 21.31
CA GLU A 22 -7.16 25.03 20.27
C GLU A 22 -8.35 25.89 19.94
N VAL A 23 -8.41 26.39 18.70
CA VAL A 23 -9.58 27.08 18.18
C VAL A 23 -10.27 26.20 17.16
N GLU A 24 -11.53 25.83 17.49
CA GLU A 24 -12.34 25.11 16.52
C GLU A 24 -12.78 26.05 15.40
N LYS A 25 -12.59 25.64 14.16
CA LYS A 25 -13.00 26.38 12.97
C LYS A 25 -13.93 25.52 12.12
N VAL A 26 -14.99 26.12 11.62
CA VAL A 26 -15.87 25.48 10.64
C VAL A 26 -15.19 25.55 9.28
N ALA A 27 -14.89 24.39 8.70
CA ALA A 27 -14.27 24.30 7.38
C ALA A 27 -15.29 24.54 6.27
N ARG A 28 -16.48 23.96 6.40
CA ARG A 28 -17.56 24.07 5.44
C ARG A 28 -18.90 23.67 6.04
N GLU A 29 -19.94 24.36 5.62
CA GLU A 29 -21.32 24.01 5.88
C GLU A 29 -22.03 23.71 4.57
N TRP A 30 -22.88 22.68 4.58
CA TRP A 30 -23.77 22.34 3.48
C TRP A 30 -25.21 22.38 3.99
N ALA A 31 -26.00 23.31 3.48
CA ALA A 31 -27.43 23.33 3.71
C ALA A 31 -28.11 22.32 2.79
N VAL A 32 -29.12 21.64 3.31
CA VAL A 32 -29.92 20.67 2.56
C VAL A 32 -31.31 21.26 2.37
N GLU A 33 -31.70 21.48 1.11
CA GLU A 33 -32.96 22.14 0.77
C GLU A 33 -34.20 21.24 0.96
N SER A 34 -34.03 19.94 0.81
CA SER A 34 -35.14 18.99 0.89
C SER A 34 -35.23 18.31 2.26
N ARG A 35 -36.40 18.37 2.88
CA ARG A 35 -36.71 17.63 4.13
C ARG A 35 -36.73 16.11 3.96
N GLU A 36 -36.78 15.63 2.73
CA GLU A 36 -36.79 14.19 2.43
C GLU A 36 -35.37 13.60 2.30
N SER A 37 -34.35 14.45 2.27
CA SER A 37 -32.95 14.00 2.15
C SER A 37 -32.50 13.31 3.42
N ARG A 38 -32.26 11.99 3.33
CA ARG A 38 -31.80 11.13 4.43
C ARG A 38 -30.32 10.79 4.35
N THR A 39 -29.69 11.13 3.25
CA THR A 39 -28.26 10.93 3.01
C THR A 39 -27.72 12.13 2.25
N VAL A 40 -26.59 12.65 2.69
CA VAL A 40 -25.87 13.74 2.02
C VAL A 40 -24.40 13.37 1.97
N GLU A 41 -23.80 13.52 0.80
CA GLU A 41 -22.37 13.31 0.58
C GLU A 41 -21.72 14.62 0.17
N GLY A 42 -20.49 14.83 0.62
CA GLY A 42 -19.73 16.02 0.28
C GLY A 42 -18.24 15.77 0.44
N VAL A 43 -17.45 16.47 -0.36
CA VAL A 43 -15.99 16.44 -0.31
C VAL A 43 -15.48 17.84 0.05
N HIS A 44 -14.55 17.89 0.98
CA HIS A 44 -13.85 19.12 1.35
C HIS A 44 -12.33 18.89 1.27
N PRO A 45 -11.63 19.56 0.36
CA PRO A 45 -10.18 19.47 0.26
C PRO A 45 -9.54 20.18 1.45
N PHE A 46 -8.63 19.49 2.13
CA PHE A 46 -7.82 20.03 3.20
C PHE A 46 -6.38 20.26 2.69
N SER A 47 -5.86 21.48 2.89
CA SER A 47 -4.46 21.79 2.59
C SER A 47 -3.79 22.37 3.86
N PRO A 48 -2.84 21.65 4.47
CA PRO A 48 -2.11 22.13 5.64
C PRO A 48 -1.40 23.47 5.40
N ALA A 49 -0.88 23.69 4.20
CA ALA A 49 -0.22 24.93 3.82
C ALA A 49 -1.17 26.14 3.87
N LEU A 50 -2.42 25.97 3.39
CA LEU A 50 -3.45 27.02 3.45
C LEU A 50 -3.92 27.29 4.89
N LEU A 51 -3.77 26.34 5.79
CA LEU A 51 -4.10 26.49 7.20
C LEU A 51 -2.98 27.16 8.00
N GLY A 52 -1.80 27.35 7.42
CA GLY A 52 -0.60 27.82 8.11
C GLY A 52 -0.14 26.86 9.21
N ALA A 53 -0.43 25.57 9.05
CA ALA A 53 -0.14 24.55 10.05
C ALA A 53 1.28 24.03 9.85
N PRO A 54 2.19 24.20 10.83
CA PRO A 54 3.54 23.68 10.74
C PRO A 54 3.59 22.16 10.91
N SER A 55 4.67 21.55 10.47
CA SER A 55 4.95 20.13 10.73
C SER A 55 4.94 19.82 12.22
N GLY A 56 4.44 18.66 12.61
CA GLY A 56 4.22 18.25 13.99
C GLY A 56 2.90 18.74 14.59
N SER A 57 2.10 19.51 13.83
CA SER A 57 0.76 19.88 14.27
C SER A 57 -0.21 18.72 14.08
N ILE A 58 -1.21 18.63 14.97
CA ILE A 58 -2.32 17.67 14.86
C ILE A 58 -3.57 18.43 14.45
N ILE A 59 -4.21 18.00 13.37
CA ILE A 59 -5.54 18.45 12.98
C ILE A 59 -6.54 17.42 13.49
N ALA A 60 -7.49 17.85 14.31
CA ALA A 60 -8.63 17.05 14.72
C ALA A 60 -9.85 17.50 13.94
N ILE A 61 -10.46 16.58 13.20
CA ILE A 61 -11.58 16.83 12.28
C ILE A 61 -12.80 16.11 12.81
N ARG A 62 -13.96 16.78 12.81
CA ARG A 62 -15.24 16.16 13.08
C ARG A 62 -16.33 16.71 12.15
N ALA A 63 -17.27 15.87 11.82
CA ALA A 63 -18.50 16.27 11.17
C ALA A 63 -19.62 16.43 12.19
N GLN A 64 -20.54 17.33 11.91
CA GLN A 64 -21.80 17.47 12.63
C GLN A 64 -22.96 17.49 11.64
N THR A 65 -24.09 17.00 12.08
CA THR A 65 -25.34 17.06 11.33
C THR A 65 -26.47 17.54 12.20
N THR A 66 -27.41 18.25 11.61
CA THR A 66 -28.67 18.67 12.22
C THR A 66 -29.83 18.16 11.39
N ASP A 67 -30.90 17.75 12.03
CA ASP A 67 -32.16 17.37 11.37
C ASP A 67 -33.17 18.53 11.33
N TRP A 68 -34.34 18.27 10.74
CA TRP A 68 -35.40 19.28 10.62
C TRP A 68 -36.33 19.38 11.86
N ARG A 69 -36.06 18.68 12.95
CA ARG A 69 -36.83 18.84 14.18
C ARG A 69 -36.59 20.24 14.74
N LYS A 70 -37.65 20.80 15.32
CA LYS A 70 -37.53 22.04 16.06
C LYS A 70 -36.71 21.73 17.33
N ASP A 71 -35.70 22.50 17.59
CA ASP A 71 -34.77 22.36 18.71
C ASP A 71 -33.89 21.08 18.65
N ALA A 72 -33.59 20.60 17.43
CA ALA A 72 -32.64 19.49 17.23
C ALA A 72 -31.25 19.87 17.66
N GLU A 73 -30.68 19.11 18.56
CA GLU A 73 -29.24 19.21 18.89
C GLU A 73 -28.38 18.60 17.79
N PRO A 74 -27.23 19.22 17.47
CA PRO A 74 -26.31 18.65 16.51
C PRO A 74 -25.80 17.28 16.95
N VAL A 75 -25.76 16.33 16.02
CA VAL A 75 -25.12 15.02 16.21
C VAL A 75 -23.73 15.07 15.61
N PHE A 76 -22.73 14.63 16.35
CA PHE A 76 -21.33 14.67 15.97
C PHE A 76 -20.81 13.29 15.59
N SER A 77 -19.91 13.27 14.61
CA SER A 77 -19.12 12.09 14.30
C SER A 77 -18.04 11.86 15.37
N ARG A 78 -17.39 10.68 15.32
CA ARG A 78 -16.10 10.51 15.97
C ARG A 78 -15.10 11.54 15.44
N VAL A 79 -14.15 11.94 16.29
CA VAL A 79 -13.04 12.80 15.89
C VAL A 79 -12.02 11.96 15.12
N ILE A 80 -11.59 12.45 13.98
CA ILE A 80 -10.46 11.91 13.20
C ILE A 80 -9.28 12.84 13.44
N GLN A 81 -8.15 12.27 13.86
CA GLN A 81 -6.91 13.04 14.06
C GLN A 81 -5.94 12.72 12.91
N ALA A 82 -5.32 13.76 12.38
CA ALA A 82 -4.26 13.67 11.38
C ALA A 82 -3.07 14.52 11.83
N GLU A 83 -1.88 13.93 11.81
CA GLU A 83 -0.64 14.64 12.05
C GLU A 83 -0.09 15.21 10.74
N ILE A 84 0.38 16.46 10.78
CA ILE A 84 1.04 17.12 9.66
C ILE A 84 2.52 16.79 9.73
N VAL A 85 2.96 15.93 8.83
CA VAL A 85 4.36 15.53 8.74
C VAL A 85 5.15 16.47 7.82
N SER A 86 6.45 16.60 8.06
CA SER A 86 7.32 17.31 7.11
C SER A 86 7.50 16.52 5.82
N ILE A 87 7.99 17.19 4.78
CA ILE A 87 8.32 16.56 3.50
C ILE A 87 9.31 15.42 3.72
N GLU A 88 10.34 15.63 4.54
CA GLU A 88 11.35 14.64 4.87
C GLU A 88 10.77 13.46 5.67
N ALA A 89 9.96 13.74 6.68
CA ALA A 89 9.31 12.69 7.48
C ALA A 89 8.33 11.86 6.63
N HIS A 90 7.65 12.50 5.68
CA HIS A 90 6.80 11.79 4.72
C HIS A 90 7.62 10.91 3.77
N ALA A 91 8.78 11.38 3.29
CA ALA A 91 9.67 10.57 2.46
C ALA A 91 10.19 9.34 3.23
N GLU A 92 10.58 9.50 4.49
CA GLU A 92 10.98 8.38 5.35
C GLU A 92 9.84 7.37 5.58
N LEU A 93 8.60 7.85 5.74
CA LEU A 93 7.44 6.97 5.85
C LEU A 93 7.23 6.14 4.58
N ILE A 94 7.36 6.76 3.40
CA ILE A 94 7.25 6.05 2.12
C ILE A 94 8.39 5.03 1.99
N ARG A 95 9.62 5.41 2.34
CA ARG A 95 10.77 4.49 2.35
C ARG A 95 10.51 3.27 3.24
N ALA A 96 10.08 3.49 4.48
CA ALA A 96 9.79 2.39 5.40
C ALA A 96 8.70 1.43 4.87
N ARG A 97 7.70 1.94 4.16
CA ARG A 97 6.67 1.11 3.52
C ARG A 97 7.22 0.30 2.35
N MET A 98 8.15 0.85 1.59
CA MET A 98 8.81 0.12 0.49
C MET A 98 9.76 -0.96 1.03
N GLU A 99 10.45 -0.70 2.14
CA GLU A 99 11.25 -1.70 2.86
C GLU A 99 10.39 -2.86 3.38
N ASP A 100 9.20 -2.57 3.91
CA ASP A 100 8.23 -3.59 4.32
C ASP A 100 7.76 -4.45 3.13
N LEU A 101 7.43 -3.81 2.00
CA LEU A 101 7.08 -4.54 0.76
C LEU A 101 8.22 -5.46 0.32
N LEU A 102 9.47 -4.99 0.34
CA LEU A 102 10.64 -5.79 -0.01
C LEU A 102 10.82 -7.00 0.94
N SER A 103 10.62 -6.80 2.23
CA SER A 103 10.67 -7.87 3.22
C SER A 103 9.62 -8.94 2.96
N ARG A 104 8.38 -8.52 2.66
CA ARG A 104 7.27 -9.42 2.33
C ARG A 104 7.49 -10.13 0.99
N LEU A 105 8.07 -9.45 0.00
CA LEU A 105 8.45 -10.07 -1.27
C LEU A 105 9.53 -11.14 -1.09
N SER A 106 10.46 -10.92 -0.15
CA SER A 106 11.46 -11.92 0.22
C SER A 106 10.84 -13.16 0.88
N GLU A 107 9.79 -12.98 1.67
CA GLU A 107 9.05 -14.10 2.23
C GLU A 107 8.26 -14.86 1.17
N ILE A 108 7.66 -14.16 0.19
CA ILE A 108 7.00 -14.82 -0.95
C ILE A 108 8.01 -15.64 -1.75
N ALA A 109 9.20 -15.11 -2.06
CA ALA A 109 10.26 -15.85 -2.75
C ALA A 109 10.62 -17.16 -2.01
N ARG A 110 10.78 -17.09 -0.68
CA ARG A 110 11.08 -18.25 0.14
C ARG A 110 9.95 -19.29 0.13
N LEU A 111 8.70 -18.83 0.13
CA LEU A 111 7.54 -19.73 0.09
C LEU A 111 7.37 -20.37 -1.30
N GLU A 112 7.64 -19.62 -2.37
CA GLU A 112 7.66 -20.09 -3.75
C GLU A 112 8.74 -21.17 -3.95
N GLU A 113 9.94 -20.98 -3.37
CA GLU A 113 10.98 -22.01 -3.35
C GLU A 113 10.50 -23.31 -2.68
N ASN A 114 9.70 -23.20 -1.61
CA ASN A 114 9.12 -24.39 -0.98
C ASN A 114 8.07 -25.08 -1.88
N VAL A 115 7.27 -24.31 -2.62
CA VAL A 115 6.31 -24.85 -3.61
C VAL A 115 7.08 -25.63 -4.68
N LEU A 116 8.12 -25.04 -5.27
CA LEU A 116 8.99 -25.70 -6.25
C LEU A 116 9.57 -27.01 -5.70
N ILE A 117 10.07 -27.02 -4.46
CA ILE A 117 10.59 -28.24 -3.82
C ILE A 117 9.49 -29.30 -3.67
N GLU A 118 8.25 -28.92 -3.36
CA GLU A 118 7.12 -29.83 -3.27
C GLU A 118 6.75 -30.40 -4.65
N THR A 119 6.72 -29.58 -5.69
CA THR A 119 6.50 -29.97 -7.08
C THR A 119 7.54 -30.98 -7.57
N LEU A 120 8.83 -30.71 -7.33
CA LEU A 120 9.93 -31.64 -7.66
C LEU A 120 9.80 -32.99 -6.94
N LYS A 121 9.34 -33.01 -5.69
CA LYS A 121 9.08 -34.25 -4.96
C LYS A 121 7.90 -35.03 -5.55
N LEU A 122 6.87 -34.33 -6.01
CA LEU A 122 5.71 -34.95 -6.66
C LEU A 122 6.09 -35.56 -8.01
N GLU A 123 6.94 -34.89 -8.79
CA GLU A 123 7.46 -35.38 -10.07
C GLU A 123 8.35 -36.60 -9.91
N ALA A 124 9.23 -36.61 -8.91
CA ALA A 124 10.17 -37.70 -8.64
C ALA A 124 9.54 -38.95 -7.98
N MET A 125 8.21 -38.99 -7.78
CA MET A 125 7.53 -40.14 -7.17
C MET A 125 7.44 -41.33 -8.12
N ASP A 126 7.61 -42.54 -7.54
CA ASP A 126 7.34 -43.78 -8.25
C ASP A 126 5.88 -43.83 -8.76
N PRO A 127 5.63 -44.39 -9.96
CA PRO A 127 4.29 -44.45 -10.57
C PRO A 127 3.20 -45.00 -9.67
N ASP A 128 3.52 -46.05 -8.91
CA ASP A 128 2.56 -46.68 -8.01
C ASP A 128 2.14 -45.75 -6.87
N LYS A 129 3.08 -45.00 -6.28
CA LYS A 129 2.83 -44.02 -5.23
C LYS A 129 2.18 -42.76 -5.80
N ALA A 130 2.53 -42.38 -7.01
CA ALA A 130 1.97 -41.25 -7.70
C ALA A 130 0.47 -41.39 -7.96
N ALA A 131 0.01 -42.64 -8.19
CA ALA A 131 -1.42 -42.95 -8.40
C ALA A 131 -2.24 -42.95 -7.09
N GLU A 132 -1.59 -42.93 -5.91
CA GLU A 132 -2.28 -42.90 -4.64
C GLU A 132 -3.06 -41.60 -4.43
N GLU A 133 -4.21 -41.68 -3.78
CA GLU A 133 -5.05 -40.52 -3.44
C GLU A 133 -4.28 -39.51 -2.56
N SER A 134 -3.36 -39.98 -1.74
CA SER A 134 -2.48 -39.14 -0.94
C SER A 134 -1.58 -38.21 -1.75
N SER A 135 -1.11 -38.68 -2.92
CA SER A 135 -0.24 -37.90 -3.82
C SER A 135 -1.03 -36.88 -4.63
N LYS A 136 -2.24 -37.23 -5.06
CA LYS A 136 -3.17 -36.29 -5.70
C LYS A 136 -3.53 -35.15 -4.77
N ARG A 137 -3.85 -35.49 -3.52
CA ARG A 137 -4.16 -34.50 -2.49
C ARG A 137 -2.99 -33.56 -2.22
N LYS A 138 -1.77 -34.06 -2.20
CA LYS A 138 -0.57 -33.20 -2.05
C LYS A 138 -0.41 -32.22 -3.22
N ALA A 139 -0.64 -32.68 -4.46
CA ALA A 139 -0.60 -31.80 -5.63
C ALA A 139 -1.64 -30.69 -5.53
N GLU A 140 -2.85 -31.02 -5.08
CA GLU A 140 -3.92 -30.03 -4.84
C GLU A 140 -3.55 -29.03 -3.73
N GLU A 141 -3.02 -29.53 -2.59
CA GLU A 141 -2.53 -28.67 -1.50
C GLU A 141 -1.39 -27.75 -1.96
N THR A 142 -0.56 -28.21 -2.91
CA THR A 142 0.52 -27.39 -3.50
C THR A 142 -0.06 -26.33 -4.44
N ALA A 143 -1.09 -26.67 -5.25
CA ALA A 143 -1.81 -25.74 -6.09
C ALA A 143 -2.50 -24.62 -5.27
N GLU A 144 -3.15 -24.99 -4.15
CA GLU A 144 -3.77 -24.01 -3.24
C GLU A 144 -2.74 -23.05 -2.66
N LYS A 145 -1.56 -23.55 -2.26
CA LYS A 145 -0.47 -22.68 -1.77
C LYS A 145 -0.01 -21.70 -2.85
N GLN A 146 0.16 -22.18 -4.08
CA GLN A 146 0.55 -21.33 -5.21
C GLN A 146 -0.49 -20.24 -5.48
N GLU A 147 -1.78 -20.57 -5.44
CA GLU A 147 -2.86 -19.61 -5.58
C GLU A 147 -2.86 -18.56 -4.46
N ASP A 148 -2.59 -18.97 -3.23
CA ASP A 148 -2.52 -18.06 -2.09
C ASP A 148 -1.31 -17.11 -2.17
N LEU A 149 -0.16 -17.58 -2.66
CA LEU A 149 1.01 -16.74 -2.94
C LEU A 149 0.70 -15.73 -4.05
N ALA A 150 0.02 -16.15 -5.11
CA ALA A 150 -0.43 -15.26 -6.17
C ALA A 150 -1.32 -14.12 -5.61
N LYS A 151 -2.31 -14.45 -4.78
CA LYS A 151 -3.19 -13.45 -4.14
C LYS A 151 -2.39 -12.48 -3.26
N GLN A 152 -1.42 -12.98 -2.51
CA GLN A 152 -0.57 -12.14 -1.66
C GLN A 152 0.27 -11.18 -2.51
N LEU A 153 0.93 -11.65 -3.57
CA LEU A 153 1.73 -10.82 -4.47
C LEU A 153 0.88 -9.74 -5.15
N GLY A 154 -0.27 -10.10 -5.69
CA GLY A 154 -1.20 -9.14 -6.31
C GLY A 154 -1.73 -8.09 -5.32
N SER A 155 -1.98 -8.48 -4.05
CA SER A 155 -2.34 -7.53 -2.99
C SER A 155 -1.20 -6.57 -2.68
N MET A 156 0.05 -7.05 -2.70
CA MET A 156 1.23 -6.21 -2.49
C MET A 156 1.43 -5.22 -3.63
N GLY A 157 1.24 -5.61 -4.89
CA GLY A 157 1.27 -4.69 -6.03
C GLY A 157 0.28 -3.53 -5.86
N LYS A 158 -0.98 -3.84 -5.50
CA LYS A 158 -2.02 -2.84 -5.22
C LYS A 158 -1.68 -1.92 -4.04
N GLU A 159 -1.14 -2.45 -2.97
CA GLU A 159 -0.68 -1.67 -1.83
C GLU A 159 0.49 -0.75 -2.22
N GLY A 160 1.43 -1.27 -3.01
CA GLY A 160 2.54 -0.50 -3.56
C GLY A 160 2.08 0.66 -4.44
N MET A 161 1.08 0.45 -5.29
CA MET A 161 0.45 1.51 -6.08
C MET A 161 -0.21 2.58 -5.21
N GLU A 162 -0.82 2.24 -4.07
CA GLU A 162 -1.36 3.25 -3.14
C GLU A 162 -0.22 4.02 -2.44
N ASN A 163 0.86 3.35 -2.05
CA ASN A 163 2.06 4.01 -1.52
C ASN A 163 2.67 4.98 -2.54
N LEU A 164 2.70 4.60 -3.82
CA LEU A 164 3.14 5.46 -4.91
C LEU A 164 2.27 6.71 -5.05
N ARG A 165 0.94 6.59 -4.96
CA ARG A 165 0.03 7.76 -4.97
C ARG A 165 0.31 8.72 -3.82
N GLN A 166 0.74 8.22 -2.67
CA GLN A 166 1.17 9.08 -1.57
C GLN A 166 2.54 9.71 -1.87
N ALA A 167 3.48 8.97 -2.43
CA ALA A 167 4.79 9.46 -2.83
C ALA A 167 4.69 10.61 -3.86
N MET A 168 3.79 10.52 -4.82
CA MET A 168 3.54 11.58 -5.81
C MET A 168 3.17 12.94 -5.21
N LYS A 169 2.71 12.99 -3.96
CA LYS A 169 2.40 14.24 -3.25
C LYS A 169 3.64 14.88 -2.63
N ASN A 170 4.77 14.22 -2.68
CA ASN A 170 6.00 14.66 -2.06
C ASN A 170 7.03 15.08 -3.12
N PRO A 171 7.43 16.35 -3.18
CA PRO A 171 8.33 16.86 -4.22
C PRO A 171 9.78 16.34 -4.10
N VAL A 172 10.08 15.52 -3.10
CA VAL A 172 11.38 14.83 -2.95
C VAL A 172 11.57 13.75 -4.02
N PHE A 173 10.46 13.10 -4.41
CA PHE A 173 10.50 12.01 -5.39
C PHE A 173 10.50 12.56 -6.81
N GLU A 174 11.48 12.14 -7.58
CA GLU A 174 11.57 12.49 -9.01
C GLU A 174 10.55 11.69 -9.82
N GLU A 175 10.04 12.29 -10.90
CA GLU A 175 9.04 11.67 -11.76
C GLU A 175 9.52 10.34 -12.33
N GLN A 176 10.80 10.25 -12.67
CA GLN A 176 11.41 9.03 -13.20
C GLN A 176 11.37 7.89 -12.16
N THR A 177 11.75 8.17 -10.91
CA THR A 177 11.70 7.19 -9.81
C THR A 177 10.27 6.70 -9.56
N LEU A 178 9.29 7.62 -9.57
CA LEU A 178 7.87 7.27 -9.39
C LEU A 178 7.35 6.39 -10.54
N LYS A 179 7.79 6.67 -11.78
CA LYS A 179 7.43 5.85 -12.94
C LYS A 179 7.99 4.43 -12.81
N GLU A 180 9.26 4.30 -12.48
CA GLU A 180 9.92 3.01 -12.31
C GLU A 180 9.30 2.19 -11.17
N TRP A 181 8.92 2.82 -10.06
CA TRP A 181 8.15 2.14 -9.00
C TRP A 181 6.79 1.67 -9.49
N SER A 182 6.11 2.49 -10.33
CA SER A 182 4.84 2.07 -10.92
C SER A 182 4.98 0.83 -11.78
N GLU A 183 6.05 0.76 -12.59
CA GLU A 183 6.36 -0.37 -13.45
C GLU A 183 6.63 -1.64 -12.62
N THR A 184 7.40 -1.53 -11.54
CA THR A 184 7.67 -2.66 -10.62
C THR A 184 6.39 -3.14 -9.91
N MET A 185 5.53 -2.23 -9.43
CA MET A 185 4.26 -2.64 -8.80
C MET A 185 3.29 -3.29 -9.79
N GLN A 186 3.25 -2.80 -11.03
CA GLN A 186 2.47 -3.39 -12.10
C GLN A 186 3.01 -4.78 -12.47
N ALA A 187 4.32 -4.96 -12.54
CA ALA A 187 4.92 -6.27 -12.81
C ALA A 187 4.58 -7.31 -11.71
N MET A 188 4.48 -6.89 -10.43
CA MET A 188 3.97 -7.77 -9.36
C MET A 188 2.51 -8.22 -9.61
N GLU A 189 1.64 -7.32 -10.04
CA GLU A 189 0.26 -7.66 -10.38
C GLU A 189 0.20 -8.59 -11.58
N GLU A 190 0.96 -8.31 -12.64
CA GLU A 190 1.05 -9.13 -13.85
C GLU A 190 1.59 -10.54 -13.55
N LEU A 191 2.64 -10.66 -12.73
CA LEU A 191 3.19 -11.95 -12.32
C LEU A 191 2.16 -12.76 -11.50
N SER A 192 1.43 -12.10 -10.60
CA SER A 192 0.41 -12.72 -9.76
C SER A 192 -0.79 -13.24 -10.57
N GLU A 193 -1.26 -12.48 -11.56
CA GLU A 193 -2.42 -12.80 -12.39
C GLU A 193 -2.05 -13.70 -13.59
N GLY A 194 -0.78 -13.75 -13.97
CA GLY A 194 -0.25 -14.56 -15.06
C GLY A 194 0.39 -15.86 -14.58
N LYS A 195 1.72 -15.88 -14.52
CA LYS A 195 2.51 -17.12 -14.28
C LYS A 195 2.16 -17.83 -12.96
N MET A 196 1.90 -17.10 -11.87
CA MET A 196 1.54 -17.76 -10.61
C MET A 196 0.18 -18.46 -10.69
N GLN A 197 -0.80 -17.90 -11.40
CA GLN A 197 -2.08 -18.56 -11.65
C GLN A 197 -1.92 -19.75 -12.61
N GLU A 198 -1.02 -19.64 -13.61
CA GLU A 198 -0.70 -20.72 -14.53
C GLU A 198 -0.09 -21.91 -13.78
N ALA A 199 0.92 -21.69 -12.93
CA ALA A 199 1.52 -22.73 -12.10
C ALA A 199 0.48 -23.43 -11.20
N SER A 200 -0.38 -22.67 -10.54
CA SER A 200 -1.48 -23.23 -9.73
C SER A 200 -2.42 -24.11 -10.56
N GLN A 201 -2.78 -23.70 -11.79
CA GLN A 201 -3.62 -24.48 -12.68
C GLN A 201 -2.93 -25.77 -13.15
N GLN A 202 -1.65 -25.72 -13.50
CA GLN A 202 -0.85 -26.87 -13.89
C GLN A 202 -0.77 -27.91 -12.75
N LEU A 203 -0.54 -27.47 -11.52
CA LEU A 203 -0.54 -28.33 -10.32
C LEU A 203 -1.91 -28.94 -10.06
N SER A 204 -2.99 -28.19 -10.21
CA SER A 204 -4.37 -28.71 -10.08
C SER A 204 -4.72 -29.70 -11.18
N GLN A 205 -4.26 -29.49 -12.41
CA GLN A 205 -4.39 -30.43 -13.50
C GLN A 205 -3.60 -31.71 -13.23
N ALA A 206 -2.38 -31.62 -12.68
CA ALA A 206 -1.60 -32.76 -12.27
C ALA A 206 -2.32 -33.59 -11.19
N SER A 207 -3.03 -32.95 -10.24
CA SER A 207 -3.81 -33.64 -9.20
C SER A 207 -4.97 -34.45 -9.76
N SER A 208 -5.61 -33.92 -10.82
CA SER A 208 -6.82 -34.49 -11.45
C SER A 208 -6.52 -35.41 -12.64
N SER A 209 -5.26 -35.50 -13.08
CA SER A 209 -4.87 -36.31 -14.26
C SER A 209 -5.19 -37.77 -14.08
N SER A 210 -5.71 -38.38 -15.14
CA SER A 210 -6.09 -39.79 -15.19
C SER A 210 -4.94 -40.71 -15.61
N SER A 211 -3.90 -40.18 -16.25
CA SER A 211 -2.71 -40.91 -16.69
C SER A 211 -1.44 -40.36 -16.05
N GLN A 212 -0.47 -41.25 -15.83
CA GLN A 212 0.85 -40.90 -15.32
C GLN A 212 1.60 -39.93 -16.26
N SER A 213 1.45 -40.10 -17.57
CA SER A 213 2.12 -39.27 -18.57
C SER A 213 1.63 -37.82 -18.49
N GLU A 214 0.33 -37.63 -18.47
CA GLU A 214 -0.32 -36.31 -18.37
C GLU A 214 0.01 -35.62 -17.05
N ARG A 215 0.01 -36.38 -15.94
CA ARG A 215 0.40 -35.86 -14.64
C ARG A 215 1.85 -35.35 -14.64
N ASN A 216 2.78 -36.16 -15.17
CA ASN A 216 4.20 -35.77 -15.21
C ASN A 216 4.43 -34.58 -16.13
N GLU A 217 3.72 -34.47 -17.25
CA GLU A 217 3.75 -33.30 -18.14
C GLU A 217 3.32 -32.04 -17.39
N ASN A 218 2.16 -32.07 -16.74
CA ASN A 218 1.67 -30.93 -15.97
C ASN A 218 2.61 -30.55 -14.79
N LEU A 219 3.23 -31.51 -14.10
CA LEU A 219 4.20 -31.22 -13.03
C LEU A 219 5.49 -30.60 -13.58
N SER A 220 5.97 -31.08 -14.73
CA SER A 220 7.16 -30.51 -15.37
C SER A 220 6.90 -29.11 -15.92
N GLU A 221 5.71 -28.85 -16.44
CA GLU A 221 5.29 -27.49 -16.83
C GLU A 221 5.22 -26.58 -15.61
N ALA A 222 4.61 -27.02 -14.50
CA ALA A 222 4.54 -26.26 -13.25
C ALA A 222 5.95 -25.95 -12.72
N GLU A 223 6.87 -26.93 -12.68
CA GLU A 223 8.26 -26.71 -12.27
C GLU A 223 8.92 -25.60 -13.09
N ASN A 224 8.78 -25.63 -14.40
CA ASN A 224 9.37 -24.60 -15.28
C ASN A 224 8.77 -23.22 -14.99
N THR A 225 7.46 -23.13 -14.86
CA THR A 225 6.75 -21.88 -14.53
C THR A 225 7.18 -21.34 -13.15
N GLU A 226 7.30 -22.22 -12.14
CA GLU A 226 7.74 -21.83 -10.78
C GLU A 226 9.18 -21.31 -10.77
N ARG A 227 10.08 -21.87 -11.59
CA ARG A 227 11.44 -21.34 -11.75
C ARG A 227 11.45 -19.95 -12.37
N GLU A 228 10.63 -19.73 -13.40
CA GLU A 228 10.47 -18.40 -14.01
C GLU A 228 9.90 -17.39 -13.01
N ILE A 229 8.92 -17.79 -12.19
CA ILE A 229 8.36 -16.96 -11.12
C ILE A 229 9.45 -16.53 -10.14
N LEU A 230 10.30 -17.46 -9.68
CA LEU A 230 11.40 -17.14 -8.77
C LEU A 230 12.41 -16.17 -9.38
N GLU A 231 12.75 -16.32 -10.66
CA GLU A 231 13.63 -15.39 -11.37
C GLU A 231 13.02 -14.00 -11.45
N GLU A 232 11.73 -13.89 -11.76
CA GLU A 232 11.04 -12.60 -11.80
C GLU A 232 10.93 -11.96 -10.41
N ILE A 233 10.60 -12.70 -9.36
CA ILE A 233 10.60 -12.18 -7.98
C ILE A 233 11.98 -11.65 -7.59
N GLN A 234 13.05 -12.34 -7.93
CA GLN A 234 14.42 -11.89 -7.67
C GLN A 234 14.75 -10.60 -8.43
N SER A 235 14.29 -10.47 -9.68
CA SER A 235 14.43 -9.22 -10.44
C SER A 235 13.71 -8.07 -9.77
N LEU A 236 12.45 -8.27 -9.37
CA LEU A 236 11.64 -7.27 -8.65
C LEU A 236 12.29 -6.85 -7.33
N GLN A 237 12.87 -7.80 -6.57
CA GLN A 237 13.64 -7.48 -5.36
C GLN A 237 14.86 -6.60 -5.65
N GLY A 238 15.58 -6.91 -6.71
CA GLY A 238 16.74 -6.12 -7.18
C GLY A 238 16.34 -4.69 -7.51
N GLU A 239 15.27 -4.53 -8.28
CA GLU A 239 14.74 -3.22 -8.66
C GLU A 239 14.31 -2.39 -7.45
N ILE A 240 13.57 -2.98 -6.49
CA ILE A 240 13.15 -2.27 -5.28
C ILE A 240 14.35 -1.85 -4.44
N ASN A 241 15.34 -2.72 -4.27
CA ASN A 241 16.57 -2.39 -3.53
C ASN A 241 17.30 -1.22 -4.16
N GLU A 242 17.53 -1.22 -5.49
CA GLU A 242 18.18 -0.14 -6.19
C GLU A 242 17.46 1.20 -5.97
N ARG A 243 16.12 1.19 -6.01
CA ARG A 243 15.32 2.40 -5.79
C ARG A 243 15.35 2.88 -4.34
N LEU A 244 15.43 1.97 -3.38
CA LEU A 244 15.59 2.33 -1.97
C LEU A 244 16.95 2.99 -1.71
N ASP A 245 18.02 2.49 -2.32
CA ASP A 245 19.36 3.07 -2.24
C ASP A 245 19.39 4.48 -2.85
N ASP A 246 18.79 4.68 -4.01
CA ASP A 246 18.66 5.98 -4.67
C ASP A 246 17.87 6.98 -3.81
N LEU A 247 16.80 6.53 -3.19
CA LEU A 247 15.98 7.36 -2.29
C LEU A 247 16.77 7.76 -1.04
N GLU A 248 17.53 6.85 -0.46
CA GLU A 248 18.39 7.16 0.69
C GLU A 248 19.43 8.21 0.34
N ALA A 249 20.12 8.05 -0.79
CA ALA A 249 21.11 9.00 -1.28
C ALA A 249 20.49 10.39 -1.51
N THR A 250 19.31 10.45 -2.14
CA THR A 250 18.58 11.71 -2.40
C THR A 250 18.16 12.39 -1.09
N THR A 251 17.61 11.63 -0.16
CA THR A 251 17.16 12.14 1.15
C THR A 251 18.33 12.67 1.97
N LEU A 252 19.44 11.95 1.98
CA LEU A 252 20.68 12.39 2.65
C LEU A 252 21.23 13.68 2.04
N ALA A 253 21.30 13.77 0.72
CA ALA A 253 21.75 14.99 0.04
C ALA A 253 20.89 16.22 0.37
N GLN A 254 19.58 16.03 0.49
CA GLN A 254 18.65 17.10 0.88
C GLN A 254 18.83 17.53 2.34
N ARG A 255 19.03 16.56 3.26
CA ARG A 255 19.36 16.87 4.68
C ARG A 255 20.63 17.68 4.79
N LEU A 256 21.67 17.33 4.06
CA LEU A 256 22.93 18.08 4.05
C LEU A 256 22.76 19.50 3.50
N ARG A 257 22.00 19.67 2.41
CA ARG A 257 21.70 21.01 1.86
C ARG A 257 20.92 21.88 2.86
N ARG A 258 20.00 21.29 3.61
CA ARG A 258 19.23 22.00 4.63
C ARG A 258 20.12 22.43 5.81
N ILE A 259 20.96 21.54 6.31
CA ILE A 259 21.93 21.86 7.36
C ILE A 259 22.80 23.04 6.92
N LYS A 260 23.36 22.98 5.71
CA LYS A 260 24.17 24.06 5.16
C LYS A 260 23.41 25.39 5.11
N ARG A 261 22.16 25.42 4.63
CA ARG A 261 21.35 26.65 4.62
C ARG A 261 21.14 27.20 6.02
N THR A 262 20.85 26.33 7.00
CA THR A 262 20.66 26.74 8.38
C THR A 262 21.96 27.34 8.98
N GLU A 263 23.11 26.76 8.64
CA GLU A 263 24.42 27.30 9.03
C GLU A 263 24.68 28.66 8.39
N ASP A 264 24.40 28.82 7.10
CA ASP A 264 24.53 30.08 6.37
C ASP A 264 23.63 31.17 6.98
N ASP A 265 22.35 30.87 7.27
CA ASP A 265 21.38 31.78 7.90
C ASP A 265 21.82 32.20 9.32
N LEU A 266 22.34 31.25 10.10
CA LEU A 266 22.90 31.53 11.43
C LEU A 266 24.15 32.43 11.33
N GLY A 267 25.02 32.15 10.37
CA GLY A 267 26.22 32.99 10.11
C GLY A 267 25.85 34.41 9.74
N GLU A 268 24.85 34.59 8.85
CA GLU A 268 24.35 35.94 8.51
C GLU A 268 23.70 36.66 9.70
N SER A 269 22.93 35.92 10.51
CA SER A 269 22.29 36.49 11.72
C SER A 269 23.30 36.92 12.75
N LEU A 270 24.35 36.15 12.94
CA LEU A 270 25.47 36.53 13.83
C LEU A 270 26.24 37.76 13.31
N ALA A 271 26.51 37.79 11.98
CA ALA A 271 27.20 38.91 11.36
C ALA A 271 26.39 40.24 11.40
N LYS A 272 25.07 40.18 11.46
CA LYS A 272 24.19 41.35 11.61
C LYS A 272 24.06 41.84 13.03
N ASN A 273 24.39 41.01 14.02
CA ASN A 273 24.31 41.34 15.45
C ASN A 273 25.66 41.68 16.10
N LEU A 274 26.75 41.64 15.32
CA LEU A 274 28.08 42.15 15.66
C LEU A 274 28.31 43.52 15.04
#